data_362c564c4c9e2a46c4c1c06d41fc6b33
#
_entry.id   362c564c4c9e2a46c4c1c06d41fc6b33
#
_cell.length_a   1.000
_cell.length_b   1.000
_cell.length_c   1.000
_cell.angle_alpha   90.00
_cell.angle_beta   90.00
_cell.angle_gamma   90.00
#
_symmetry.space_group_name_H-M   'P 1'
#
loop_
_entity.id
_entity.type
_entity.pdbx_description
1 polymer ?
#
loop_
_entity_poly.entity_id
_entity_poly.type
_entity_poly.pdbx_seq_one_letter_code
_entity_poly.pdbx_strand_id
1 'polypeptide(L)'
;MRRTALLAAALVLAAGQALAGDILVHGGPIHTGVPGAPAAEAVLIRDRTIAFVGPLAVARSKAAKDARDIDLKGGAAYPGFVDAHAHLTGIGLRELTLNLDKTDSVEALVAAVRAYAQAHPGDAPIAGRGWIETHWPEKRFPTRADLDRAAPGRIVVLGRADGHAVVASTAALAKAGLTRDTAAPAGGQILKDETGEPTGMLVDHAQALVEGVIPPPSPALKRQALETAGRLYASRGWTGLGNMSVEAPDLDQLRQLAAEGRFSLRVDNYMDPSGAAEVLKTGPSADPTGLIRLRGIKLYMDGALGSRGAALLAPYSDAEGLGLVLTEHDQGLALMRKARAVNAQVAMHAIGDRGNRMVLDWFGEALGTETGRRWRIEHAQVVDAADLPRFAKLGVVASMQPSHAIGDLYFAPARLGKDRLKGAYAWADMLKSGAVVAAGSDAPVEVGDPRIEFYAAVARKSLTGFSNADWHPEEAVTRQQALRMLTWAPAWAAFADQQRGTLEPGKAADLTAFDRDLMTVPEAQILQAQPILTVVDGKVAFER
;
A
#
# COMPACT_ATOMS: atom_id res chain seq x y z
N MET A 1 48.88 12.00 -53.77
CA MET A 1 48.60 12.36 -52.36
C MET A 1 47.43 11.50 -51.85
N ARG A 2 47.72 10.40 -51.18
CA ARG A 2 46.74 9.44 -50.65
C ARG A 2 46.45 9.83 -49.18
N ARG A 3 45.19 10.13 -48.88
CA ARG A 3 44.73 10.36 -47.51
C ARG A 3 44.22 9.02 -46.94
N THR A 4 44.96 8.51 -45.99
CA THR A 4 44.58 7.35 -45.15
C THR A 4 43.64 7.84 -44.08
N ALA A 5 42.40 7.35 -44.05
CA ALA A 5 41.45 7.56 -42.96
C ALA A 5 41.63 6.44 -41.92
N LEU A 6 42.02 6.80 -40.69
CA LEU A 6 42.00 5.91 -39.54
C LEU A 6 40.58 5.84 -39.00
N LEU A 7 39.94 4.65 -39.04
CA LEU A 7 38.76 4.32 -38.28
C LEU A 7 39.21 3.95 -36.84
N ALA A 8 38.84 4.76 -35.88
CA ALA A 8 38.93 4.40 -34.47
C ALA A 8 37.67 3.60 -34.09
N ALA A 9 37.84 2.30 -33.87
CA ALA A 9 36.78 1.45 -33.30
C ALA A 9 36.72 1.71 -31.79
N ALA A 10 35.63 2.34 -31.35
CA ALA A 10 35.31 2.45 -29.92
C ALA A 10 34.78 1.10 -29.42
N LEU A 11 35.57 0.36 -28.68
CA LEU A 11 35.12 -0.77 -27.86
C LEU A 11 34.26 -0.20 -26.73
N VAL A 12 32.95 -0.37 -26.82
CA VAL A 12 32.04 -0.22 -25.68
C VAL A 12 32.23 -1.47 -24.83
N LEU A 13 32.99 -1.35 -23.75
CA LEU A 13 33.00 -2.33 -22.67
C LEU A 13 31.62 -2.28 -22.01
N ALA A 14 30.73 -3.21 -22.38
CA ALA A 14 29.59 -3.56 -21.57
C ALA A 14 30.13 -4.10 -20.24
N ALA A 15 30.05 -3.31 -19.17
CA ALA A 15 30.28 -3.80 -17.83
C ALA A 15 29.23 -4.89 -17.56
N GLY A 16 29.59 -6.15 -17.79
CA GLY A 16 28.81 -7.30 -17.41
C GLY A 16 28.58 -7.24 -15.91
N GLN A 17 27.31 -7.03 -15.49
CA GLN A 17 26.93 -7.30 -14.11
C GLN A 17 27.32 -8.75 -13.86
N ALA A 18 28.18 -9.00 -12.86
CA ALA A 18 28.50 -10.35 -12.44
C ALA A 18 27.18 -11.08 -12.19
N LEU A 19 26.95 -12.16 -12.95
CA LEU A 19 25.78 -13.01 -12.78
C LEU A 19 25.79 -13.47 -11.32
N ALA A 20 24.69 -13.31 -10.62
CA ALA A 20 24.57 -13.85 -9.27
C ALA A 20 24.72 -15.36 -9.38
N GLY A 21 25.66 -15.96 -8.63
CA GLY A 21 25.82 -17.41 -8.59
C GLY A 21 24.53 -18.09 -8.11
N ASP A 22 24.49 -19.42 -8.24
CA ASP A 22 23.35 -20.20 -7.73
C ASP A 22 23.10 -19.91 -6.23
N ILE A 23 21.83 -19.81 -5.83
CA ILE A 23 21.41 -19.75 -4.41
C ILE A 23 20.53 -20.99 -4.15
N LEU A 24 20.91 -21.79 -3.17
CA LEU A 24 20.11 -22.92 -2.69
C LEU A 24 19.51 -22.57 -1.34
N VAL A 25 18.18 -22.50 -1.27
CA VAL A 25 17.44 -22.25 -0.02
C VAL A 25 16.78 -23.56 0.43
N HIS A 26 16.98 -23.93 1.70
CA HIS A 26 16.47 -25.18 2.29
C HIS A 26 16.39 -25.09 3.82
N GLY A 27 16.15 -26.20 4.51
CA GLY A 27 16.18 -26.25 5.99
C GLY A 27 14.84 -25.92 6.64
N GLY A 28 13.76 -26.00 5.88
CA GLY A 28 12.39 -25.85 6.33
C GLY A 28 11.40 -26.01 5.18
N PRO A 29 10.08 -25.95 5.43
CA PRO A 29 9.09 -26.09 4.38
C PRO A 29 9.15 -24.92 3.38
N ILE A 30 9.13 -25.25 2.09
CA ILE A 30 9.04 -24.29 0.99
C ILE A 30 7.62 -24.35 0.43
N HIS A 31 6.78 -23.40 0.81
CA HIS A 31 5.41 -23.28 0.30
C HIS A 31 5.44 -22.64 -1.10
N THR A 32 5.09 -23.40 -2.12
CA THR A 32 5.22 -22.92 -3.52
C THR A 32 4.17 -21.91 -3.94
N GLY A 33 3.07 -21.78 -3.20
CA GLY A 33 1.90 -20.98 -3.59
C GLY A 33 1.06 -21.58 -4.72
N VAL A 34 1.46 -22.76 -5.24
CA VAL A 34 0.68 -23.51 -6.24
C VAL A 34 -0.47 -24.22 -5.53
N PRO A 35 -1.73 -24.02 -5.97
CA PRO A 35 -2.88 -24.67 -5.32
C PRO A 35 -2.75 -26.19 -5.27
N GLY A 36 -2.94 -26.77 -4.07
CA GLY A 36 -2.90 -28.22 -3.86
C GLY A 36 -1.49 -28.84 -3.85
N ALA A 37 -0.44 -28.08 -4.15
CA ALA A 37 0.92 -28.61 -4.08
C ALA A 37 1.39 -28.72 -2.62
N PRO A 38 2.06 -29.83 -2.24
CA PRO A 38 2.71 -29.95 -0.94
C PRO A 38 3.89 -28.97 -0.84
N ALA A 39 4.34 -28.70 0.39
CA ALA A 39 5.58 -27.97 0.61
C ALA A 39 6.78 -28.78 0.07
N ALA A 40 7.71 -28.08 -0.59
CA ALA A 40 8.96 -28.65 -1.05
C ALA A 40 10.05 -28.56 0.04
N GLU A 41 11.19 -29.26 -0.15
CA GLU A 41 12.33 -29.24 0.77
C GLU A 41 13.35 -28.15 0.42
N ALA A 42 13.40 -27.75 -0.86
CA ALA A 42 14.38 -26.77 -1.34
C ALA A 42 13.90 -26.03 -2.58
N VAL A 43 14.44 -24.82 -2.76
CA VAL A 43 14.38 -24.05 -4.00
C VAL A 43 15.80 -23.68 -4.42
N LEU A 44 16.12 -23.95 -5.70
CA LEU A 44 17.36 -23.54 -6.35
C LEU A 44 17.08 -22.34 -7.24
N ILE A 45 17.75 -21.25 -6.97
CA ILE A 45 17.71 -20.03 -7.76
C ILE A 45 18.98 -19.98 -8.63
N ARG A 46 18.81 -19.67 -9.90
CA ARG A 46 19.92 -19.43 -10.83
C ARG A 46 19.71 -18.10 -11.53
N ASP A 47 20.69 -17.23 -11.43
CA ASP A 47 20.61 -15.87 -11.94
C ASP A 47 19.38 -15.15 -11.37
N ARG A 48 18.39 -14.86 -12.21
CA ARG A 48 17.16 -14.13 -11.85
C ARG A 48 15.94 -15.03 -11.70
N THR A 49 16.08 -16.36 -11.90
CA THR A 49 14.93 -17.26 -12.02
C THR A 49 15.03 -18.45 -11.08
N ILE A 50 13.88 -19.05 -10.82
CA ILE A 50 13.78 -20.32 -10.11
C ILE A 50 14.20 -21.43 -11.07
N ALA A 51 15.31 -22.12 -10.77
CA ALA A 51 15.83 -23.22 -11.58
C ALA A 51 15.20 -24.57 -11.20
N PHE A 52 14.87 -24.75 -9.90
CA PHE A 52 14.27 -26.00 -9.42
C PHE A 52 13.56 -25.77 -8.08
N VAL A 53 12.48 -26.53 -7.86
CA VAL A 53 11.78 -26.63 -6.57
C VAL A 53 11.44 -28.10 -6.34
N GLY A 54 11.76 -28.64 -5.16
CA GLY A 54 11.51 -30.04 -4.85
C GLY A 54 12.42 -30.64 -3.77
N PRO A 55 12.76 -31.96 -3.86
CA PRO A 55 13.62 -32.61 -2.88
C PRO A 55 15.01 -32.00 -2.80
N LEU A 56 15.54 -31.81 -1.58
CA LEU A 56 16.83 -31.16 -1.31
C LEU A 56 17.99 -31.89 -2.00
N ALA A 57 18.00 -33.24 -1.99
CA ALA A 57 19.07 -34.04 -2.63
C ALA A 57 19.16 -33.75 -4.14
N VAL A 58 18.02 -33.58 -4.82
CA VAL A 58 17.96 -33.24 -6.24
C VAL A 58 18.39 -31.77 -6.46
N ALA A 59 17.92 -30.83 -5.63
CA ALA A 59 18.33 -29.43 -5.71
C ALA A 59 19.86 -29.31 -5.60
N ARG A 60 20.48 -29.98 -4.63
CA ARG A 60 21.94 -30.00 -4.42
C ARG A 60 22.69 -30.57 -5.63
N SER A 61 22.17 -31.62 -6.27
CA SER A 61 22.81 -32.23 -7.46
C SER A 61 22.78 -31.32 -8.69
N LYS A 62 21.86 -30.34 -8.71
CA LYS A 62 21.68 -29.35 -9.80
C LYS A 62 22.40 -28.04 -9.54
N ALA A 63 22.72 -27.74 -8.29
CA ALA A 63 23.39 -26.51 -7.87
C ALA A 63 24.85 -26.47 -8.34
N ALA A 64 25.35 -25.31 -8.66
CA ALA A 64 26.77 -25.08 -8.90
C ALA A 64 27.57 -25.39 -7.62
N LYS A 65 28.86 -25.74 -7.77
CA LYS A 65 29.72 -26.11 -6.63
C LYS A 65 29.95 -24.97 -5.65
N ASP A 66 29.88 -23.73 -6.14
CA ASP A 66 30.02 -22.47 -5.43
C ASP A 66 28.68 -21.82 -5.12
N ALA A 67 27.58 -22.58 -5.24
CA ALA A 67 26.25 -22.09 -4.90
C ALA A 67 26.22 -21.58 -3.45
N ARG A 68 25.60 -20.42 -3.24
CA ARG A 68 25.32 -19.91 -1.90
C ARG A 68 24.28 -20.79 -1.23
N ASP A 69 24.66 -21.48 -0.18
CA ASP A 69 23.78 -22.35 0.60
C ASP A 69 23.13 -21.57 1.74
N ILE A 70 21.79 -21.47 1.76
CA ILE A 70 21.01 -20.74 2.77
C ILE A 70 20.11 -21.75 3.50
N ASP A 71 20.47 -22.07 4.74
CA ASP A 71 19.69 -22.91 5.64
C ASP A 71 18.72 -22.05 6.47
N LEU A 72 17.42 -22.27 6.32
CA LEU A 72 16.35 -21.56 7.05
C LEU A 72 16.26 -21.97 8.53
N LYS A 73 17.00 -22.98 8.96
CA LYS A 73 17.08 -23.45 10.37
C LYS A 73 15.71 -23.72 11.00
N GLY A 74 14.81 -24.35 10.24
CA GLY A 74 13.45 -24.64 10.67
C GLY A 74 12.43 -23.53 10.35
N GLY A 75 12.84 -22.42 9.80
CA GLY A 75 11.95 -21.41 9.23
C GLY A 75 11.24 -21.90 7.97
N ALA A 76 10.40 -21.07 7.38
CA ALA A 76 9.65 -21.42 6.18
C ALA A 76 9.78 -20.35 5.09
N ALA A 77 9.79 -20.79 3.82
CA ALA A 77 9.83 -19.90 2.67
C ALA A 77 8.54 -19.95 1.84
N TYR A 78 8.27 -18.84 1.18
CA TYR A 78 7.05 -18.57 0.41
C TYR A 78 7.42 -17.85 -0.89
N PRO A 79 6.52 -17.80 -1.91
CA PRO A 79 6.65 -16.82 -2.99
C PRO A 79 6.78 -15.43 -2.39
N GLY A 80 7.52 -14.57 -3.07
CA GLY A 80 7.69 -13.20 -2.61
C GLY A 80 6.36 -12.52 -2.28
N PHE A 81 6.23 -12.00 -1.07
CA PHE A 81 5.06 -11.24 -0.65
C PHE A 81 5.05 -9.90 -1.37
N VAL A 82 3.89 -9.50 -1.87
CA VAL A 82 3.69 -8.24 -2.59
C VAL A 82 2.57 -7.47 -1.91
N ASP A 83 2.88 -6.25 -1.49
CA ASP A 83 1.90 -5.30 -0.99
C ASP A 83 1.08 -4.76 -2.18
N ALA A 84 -0.20 -5.14 -2.30
CA ALA A 84 -0.99 -4.75 -3.46
C ALA A 84 -1.27 -3.25 -3.53
N HIS A 85 -1.20 -2.53 -2.40
CA HIS A 85 -1.50 -1.11 -2.32
C HIS A 85 -0.67 -0.44 -1.22
N ALA A 86 0.24 0.44 -1.61
CA ALA A 86 1.01 1.26 -0.68
C ALA A 86 1.44 2.58 -1.34
N HIS A 87 1.99 3.52 -0.56
CA HIS A 87 2.48 4.81 -0.99
C HIS A 87 3.97 4.96 -0.64
N LEU A 88 4.84 4.52 -1.54
CA LEU A 88 6.28 4.32 -1.27
C LEU A 88 6.98 5.57 -0.74
N THR A 89 6.78 6.73 -1.38
CA THR A 89 7.34 8.01 -0.91
C THR A 89 6.84 8.35 0.50
N GLY A 90 5.53 8.13 0.76
CA GLY A 90 4.92 8.37 2.07
C GLY A 90 5.49 7.49 3.18
N ILE A 91 5.78 6.21 2.89
CA ILE A 91 6.43 5.29 3.82
C ILE A 91 7.79 5.83 4.26
N GLY A 92 8.62 6.24 3.29
CA GLY A 92 9.94 6.76 3.61
C GLY A 92 9.90 8.11 4.35
N LEU A 93 8.97 8.98 3.97
CA LEU A 93 8.78 10.26 4.67
C LEU A 93 8.32 10.05 6.12
N ARG A 94 7.46 9.06 6.39
CA ARG A 94 7.07 8.69 7.75
C ARG A 94 8.28 8.34 8.62
N GLU A 95 9.22 7.59 8.07
CA GLU A 95 10.44 7.19 8.79
C GLU A 95 11.47 8.34 8.95
N LEU A 96 11.41 9.36 8.08
CA LEU A 96 12.36 10.48 8.07
C LEU A 96 11.82 11.76 8.71
N THR A 97 10.54 11.82 9.09
CA THR A 97 9.88 12.98 9.70
C THR A 97 9.24 12.60 11.04
N LEU A 98 8.37 13.44 11.59
CA LEU A 98 7.66 13.14 12.83
C LEU A 98 6.64 12.01 12.62
N ASN A 99 7.02 10.82 13.07
CA ASN A 99 6.17 9.62 13.06
C ASN A 99 5.31 9.55 14.32
N LEU A 100 3.99 9.50 14.15
CA LEU A 100 2.99 9.49 15.22
C LEU A 100 2.22 8.16 15.34
N ASP A 101 2.63 7.11 14.62
CA ASP A 101 1.96 5.79 14.58
C ASP A 101 1.75 5.15 15.97
N LYS A 102 2.55 5.54 16.95
CA LYS A 102 2.51 4.96 18.31
C LYS A 102 1.85 5.87 19.33
N THR A 103 1.19 6.94 18.88
CA THR A 103 0.48 7.82 19.80
C THR A 103 -0.88 7.20 20.16
N ASP A 104 -1.10 6.96 21.45
CA ASP A 104 -2.29 6.31 22.00
C ASP A 104 -3.18 7.29 22.80
N SER A 105 -2.86 8.56 22.78
CA SER A 105 -3.59 9.62 23.49
C SER A 105 -3.23 11.00 22.95
N VAL A 106 -4.04 12.02 23.26
CA VAL A 106 -3.72 13.42 22.97
C VAL A 106 -2.41 13.82 23.66
N GLU A 107 -2.19 13.38 24.89
CA GLU A 107 -0.97 13.69 25.64
C GLU A 107 0.29 13.04 25.02
N ALA A 108 0.17 11.82 24.52
CA ALA A 108 1.26 11.16 23.78
C ALA A 108 1.60 11.92 22.49
N LEU A 109 0.60 12.39 21.74
CA LEU A 109 0.78 13.23 20.57
C LEU A 109 1.49 14.54 20.94
N VAL A 110 1.01 15.24 21.97
CA VAL A 110 1.63 16.50 22.46
C VAL A 110 3.08 16.27 22.89
N ALA A 111 3.37 15.17 23.58
CA ALA A 111 4.73 14.83 23.99
C ALA A 111 5.65 14.56 22.79
N ALA A 112 5.16 13.83 21.78
CA ALA A 112 5.92 13.54 20.56
C ALA A 112 6.24 14.82 19.76
N VAL A 113 5.26 15.70 19.56
CA VAL A 113 5.46 17.00 18.89
C VAL A 113 6.44 17.87 19.66
N ARG A 114 6.34 17.92 20.99
CA ARG A 114 7.27 18.69 21.85
C ARG A 114 8.70 18.16 21.74
N ALA A 115 8.87 16.85 21.85
CA ALA A 115 10.18 16.23 21.71
C ALA A 115 10.80 16.51 20.33
N TYR A 116 10.01 16.41 19.26
CA TYR A 116 10.45 16.74 17.91
C TYR A 116 10.85 18.21 17.77
N ALA A 117 10.04 19.14 18.32
CA ALA A 117 10.33 20.57 18.30
C ALA A 117 11.63 20.91 19.04
N GLN A 118 11.93 20.24 20.16
CA GLN A 118 13.17 20.39 20.92
C GLN A 118 14.38 19.85 20.16
N ALA A 119 14.23 18.71 19.49
CA ALA A 119 15.29 18.12 18.67
C ALA A 119 15.57 18.92 17.38
N HIS A 120 14.60 19.70 16.91
CA HIS A 120 14.68 20.54 15.71
C HIS A 120 14.35 22.00 16.07
N PRO A 121 15.27 22.72 16.76
CA PRO A 121 15.05 24.10 17.19
C PRO A 121 14.94 25.05 15.99
N GLY A 122 14.34 26.23 16.23
CA GLY A 122 14.10 27.27 15.21
C GLY A 122 12.66 27.30 14.74
N ASP A 123 12.38 28.11 13.69
CA ASP A 123 11.04 28.43 13.23
C ASP A 123 10.54 27.56 12.05
N ALA A 124 11.34 26.57 11.64
CA ALA A 124 10.95 25.70 10.54
C ALA A 124 9.63 25.00 10.85
N PRO A 125 8.69 24.93 9.89
CA PRO A 125 7.44 24.22 10.08
C PRO A 125 7.65 22.76 10.47
N ILE A 126 6.77 22.22 11.32
CA ILE A 126 6.75 20.81 11.72
C ILE A 126 5.65 20.12 10.94
N ALA A 127 6.05 19.15 10.12
CA ALA A 127 5.14 18.18 9.50
C ALA A 127 5.31 16.83 10.18
N GLY A 128 4.19 16.15 10.40
CA GLY A 128 4.16 14.79 10.97
C GLY A 128 2.94 14.03 10.48
N ARG A 129 2.92 12.72 10.75
CA ARG A 129 1.82 11.86 10.31
C ARG A 129 1.70 10.62 11.21
N GLY A 130 0.53 10.01 11.21
CA GLY A 130 0.32 8.66 11.74
C GLY A 130 -0.60 8.60 12.96
N TRP A 131 -1.06 9.73 13.50
CA TRP A 131 -2.00 9.72 14.61
C TRP A 131 -3.39 9.20 14.17
N ILE A 132 -4.05 8.45 15.06
CA ILE A 132 -5.44 8.01 14.92
C ILE A 132 -6.11 7.93 16.29
N GLU A 133 -7.16 8.72 16.48
CA GLU A 133 -7.80 8.96 17.77
C GLU A 133 -8.86 7.92 18.18
N THR A 134 -9.20 7.00 17.28
CA THR A 134 -10.39 6.14 17.42
C THR A 134 -10.41 5.27 18.67
N HIS A 135 -9.22 4.98 19.21
CA HIS A 135 -9.05 4.19 20.46
C HIS A 135 -8.43 5.00 21.62
N TRP A 136 -8.24 6.32 21.43
CA TRP A 136 -7.71 7.17 22.48
C TRP A 136 -8.72 7.31 23.63
N PRO A 137 -8.25 7.44 24.87
CA PRO A 137 -9.13 7.56 26.03
C PRO A 137 -9.98 8.85 26.00
N GLU A 138 -9.46 9.92 25.39
CA GLU A 138 -10.16 11.20 25.27
C GLU A 138 -11.33 11.17 24.29
N LYS A 139 -11.38 10.20 23.37
CA LYS A 139 -12.43 10.01 22.35
C LYS A 139 -12.74 11.28 21.54
N ARG A 140 -11.71 12.09 21.26
CA ARG A 140 -11.80 13.31 20.51
C ARG A 140 -10.63 13.47 19.54
N PHE A 141 -10.80 14.24 18.53
CA PHE A 141 -9.70 14.73 17.69
C PHE A 141 -8.73 15.61 18.47
N PRO A 142 -7.43 15.63 18.13
CA PRO A 142 -6.52 16.67 18.57
C PRO A 142 -6.96 18.02 17.99
N THR A 143 -6.60 19.10 18.64
CA THR A 143 -6.98 20.47 18.27
C THR A 143 -5.76 21.38 18.11
N ARG A 144 -5.97 22.58 17.51
CA ARG A 144 -4.93 23.61 17.46
C ARG A 144 -4.32 23.91 18.84
N ALA A 145 -5.16 23.92 19.90
CA ALA A 145 -4.69 24.21 21.25
C ALA A 145 -3.74 23.12 21.80
N ASP A 146 -3.95 21.85 21.43
CA ASP A 146 -3.04 20.76 21.78
C ASP A 146 -1.67 20.95 21.10
N LEU A 147 -1.65 21.38 19.83
CA LEU A 147 -0.42 21.65 19.09
C LEU A 147 0.31 22.92 19.60
N ASP A 148 -0.45 23.98 19.92
CA ASP A 148 0.12 25.22 20.47
C ASP A 148 0.77 24.97 21.84
N ARG A 149 0.20 24.07 22.66
CA ARG A 149 0.78 23.61 23.93
C ARG A 149 2.07 22.79 23.73
N ALA A 150 2.18 22.05 22.63
CA ALA A 150 3.33 21.23 22.30
C ALA A 150 4.51 22.06 21.77
N ALA A 151 4.22 23.00 20.85
CA ALA A 151 5.21 23.83 20.15
C ALA A 151 4.67 25.27 19.99
N PRO A 152 4.72 26.10 21.04
CA PRO A 152 4.14 27.43 21.04
C PRO A 152 4.65 28.32 19.89
N GLY A 153 3.71 28.90 19.14
CA GLY A 153 4.01 29.82 18.04
C GLY A 153 4.55 29.18 16.76
N ARG A 154 4.82 27.88 16.76
CA ARG A 154 5.32 27.18 15.56
C ARG A 154 4.17 26.77 14.64
N ILE A 155 4.48 26.76 13.35
CA ILE A 155 3.64 26.16 12.33
C ILE A 155 3.76 24.63 12.48
N VAL A 156 2.65 23.97 12.83
CA VAL A 156 2.56 22.51 12.96
C VAL A 156 1.36 22.03 12.16
N VAL A 157 1.56 21.04 11.28
CA VAL A 157 0.49 20.35 10.55
C VAL A 157 0.75 18.85 10.63
N LEU A 158 -0.21 18.11 11.19
CA LEU A 158 -0.08 16.67 11.43
C LEU A 158 -1.19 15.91 10.71
N GLY A 159 -0.78 15.04 9.77
CA GLY A 159 -1.68 14.16 9.04
C GLY A 159 -2.21 13.02 9.89
N ARG A 160 -3.51 12.76 9.81
CA ARG A 160 -4.13 11.54 10.33
C ARG A 160 -3.60 10.33 9.58
N ALA A 161 -3.58 9.16 10.21
CA ALA A 161 -3.02 7.94 9.64
C ALA A 161 -3.63 7.61 8.28
N ASP A 162 -4.96 7.71 8.13
CA ASP A 162 -5.69 7.44 6.89
C ASP A 162 -5.45 8.47 5.76
N GLY A 163 -4.79 9.60 6.06
CA GLY A 163 -4.54 10.65 5.07
C GLY A 163 -5.74 11.51 4.70
N HIS A 164 -6.91 11.26 5.31
CA HIS A 164 -8.16 11.97 5.03
C HIS A 164 -8.44 13.15 5.98
N ALA A 165 -7.53 13.45 6.91
CA ALA A 165 -7.64 14.61 7.78
C ALA A 165 -6.26 15.10 8.22
N VAL A 166 -6.19 16.40 8.54
CA VAL A 166 -5.04 17.01 9.22
C VAL A 166 -5.49 17.84 10.40
N VAL A 167 -4.61 17.96 11.42
CA VAL A 167 -4.75 18.98 12.45
C VAL A 167 -3.65 20.03 12.31
N ALA A 168 -4.03 21.31 12.34
CA ALA A 168 -3.15 22.46 12.15
C ALA A 168 -3.11 23.33 13.40
N SER A 169 -1.93 23.84 13.79
CA SER A 169 -1.75 24.78 14.90
C SER A 169 -2.36 26.16 14.59
N THR A 170 -2.55 26.99 15.61
CA THR A 170 -3.03 28.37 15.42
C THR A 170 -2.12 29.15 14.47
N ALA A 171 -0.81 28.99 14.56
CA ALA A 171 0.14 29.63 13.64
C ALA A 171 -0.03 29.12 12.19
N ALA A 172 -0.33 27.85 11.99
CA ALA A 172 -0.59 27.26 10.66
C ALA A 172 -1.90 27.81 10.08
N LEU A 173 -2.99 27.84 10.86
CA LEU A 173 -4.27 28.42 10.44
C LEU A 173 -4.14 29.91 10.05
N ALA A 174 -3.44 30.68 10.88
CA ALA A 174 -3.19 32.11 10.61
C ALA A 174 -2.37 32.30 9.33
N LYS A 175 -1.33 31.49 9.10
CA LYS A 175 -0.52 31.53 7.87
C LYS A 175 -1.33 31.18 6.63
N ALA A 176 -2.29 30.27 6.75
CA ALA A 176 -3.23 29.88 5.70
C ALA A 176 -4.39 30.88 5.50
N GLY A 177 -4.54 31.89 6.38
CA GLY A 177 -5.65 32.84 6.34
C GLY A 177 -7.01 32.25 6.73
N LEU A 178 -7.02 31.14 7.48
CA LEU A 178 -8.23 30.45 7.93
C LEU A 178 -8.83 31.16 9.15
N THR A 179 -10.10 31.51 9.04
CA THR A 179 -10.87 32.20 10.08
C THR A 179 -12.23 31.52 10.30
N ARG A 180 -13.02 32.04 11.25
CA ARG A 180 -14.40 31.56 11.46
C ARG A 180 -15.29 31.71 10.21
N ASP A 181 -15.00 32.70 9.35
CA ASP A 181 -15.80 32.98 8.17
C ASP A 181 -15.35 32.20 6.93
N THR A 182 -14.26 31.42 7.05
CA THR A 182 -13.79 30.59 5.95
C THR A 182 -14.81 29.47 5.65
N ALA A 183 -15.29 29.44 4.40
CA ALA A 183 -16.15 28.38 3.91
C ALA A 183 -15.35 27.12 3.61
N ALA A 184 -15.89 25.96 3.95
CA ALA A 184 -15.30 24.68 3.55
C ALA A 184 -15.45 24.50 2.03
N PRO A 185 -14.42 23.97 1.33
CA PRO A 185 -14.53 23.65 -0.08
C PRO A 185 -15.50 22.47 -0.30
N ALA A 186 -16.01 22.32 -1.50
CA ALA A 186 -16.80 21.16 -1.89
C ALA A 186 -15.97 19.87 -1.68
N GLY A 187 -16.54 18.85 -1.06
CA GLY A 187 -15.81 17.63 -0.71
C GLY A 187 -14.85 17.77 0.47
N GLY A 188 -14.97 18.81 1.29
CA GLY A 188 -14.16 19.01 2.48
C GLY A 188 -14.92 19.58 3.67
N GLN A 189 -14.35 19.46 4.89
CA GLN A 189 -14.92 20.00 6.11
C GLN A 189 -13.87 20.73 6.94
N ILE A 190 -14.22 21.90 7.48
CA ILE A 190 -13.50 22.64 8.51
C ILE A 190 -14.25 22.45 9.82
N LEU A 191 -13.68 21.68 10.76
CA LEU A 191 -14.34 21.51 12.06
C LEU A 191 -14.20 22.79 12.88
N LYS A 192 -15.31 23.27 13.44
CA LYS A 192 -15.39 24.48 14.25
C LYS A 192 -15.85 24.16 15.66
N ASP A 193 -15.42 24.96 16.63
CA ASP A 193 -15.89 24.91 18.00
C ASP A 193 -17.25 25.61 18.16
N GLU A 194 -17.78 25.61 19.39
CA GLU A 194 -19.07 26.20 19.74
C GLU A 194 -19.14 27.73 19.46
N THR A 195 -17.98 28.40 19.37
CA THR A 195 -17.88 29.82 19.03
C THR A 195 -17.75 30.06 17.53
N GLY A 196 -17.70 28.98 16.71
CA GLY A 196 -17.52 29.04 15.27
C GLY A 196 -16.06 29.18 14.83
N GLU A 197 -15.08 29.12 15.74
CA GLU A 197 -13.67 29.19 15.39
C GLU A 197 -13.16 27.80 14.90
N PRO A 198 -12.28 27.76 13.89
CA PRO A 198 -11.67 26.50 13.46
C PRO A 198 -10.91 25.80 14.59
N THR A 199 -11.22 24.54 14.85
CA THR A 199 -10.54 23.72 15.85
C THR A 199 -9.11 23.35 15.47
N GLY A 200 -8.74 23.52 14.21
CA GLY A 200 -7.51 23.03 13.60
C GLY A 200 -7.72 21.80 12.72
N MET A 201 -8.85 21.10 12.87
CA MET A 201 -9.16 19.92 12.07
C MET A 201 -9.73 20.26 10.71
N LEU A 202 -9.09 19.73 9.66
CA LEU A 202 -9.47 19.88 8.26
C LEU A 202 -9.60 18.49 7.64
N VAL A 203 -10.73 18.19 7.01
CA VAL A 203 -11.08 16.86 6.49
C VAL A 203 -11.17 16.91 4.97
N ASP A 204 -10.67 15.87 4.31
CA ASP A 204 -10.67 15.64 2.87
C ASP A 204 -10.20 16.89 2.08
N HIS A 205 -10.96 17.43 1.13
CA HIS A 205 -10.52 18.58 0.32
C HIS A 205 -10.18 19.83 1.13
N ALA A 206 -10.63 19.94 2.39
CA ALA A 206 -10.25 21.09 3.22
C ALA A 206 -8.77 21.06 3.64
N GLN A 207 -8.08 19.91 3.54
CA GLN A 207 -6.64 19.79 3.80
C GLN A 207 -5.83 20.72 2.87
N ALA A 208 -6.27 20.88 1.61
CA ALA A 208 -5.64 21.75 0.63
C ALA A 208 -5.49 23.21 1.11
N LEU A 209 -6.35 23.66 2.03
CA LEU A 209 -6.26 25.01 2.60
C LEU A 209 -4.98 25.26 3.41
N VAL A 210 -4.31 24.21 3.88
CA VAL A 210 -3.04 24.28 4.64
C VAL A 210 -1.85 23.63 3.93
N GLU A 211 -2.01 23.09 2.72
CA GLU A 211 -0.91 22.48 1.96
C GLU A 211 0.26 23.44 1.74
N GLY A 212 -0.03 24.68 1.36
CA GLY A 212 1.00 25.69 1.11
C GLY A 212 1.71 26.22 2.36
N VAL A 213 1.26 25.84 3.54
CA VAL A 213 1.84 26.27 4.83
C VAL A 213 3.10 25.46 5.18
N ILE A 214 3.14 24.20 4.80
CA ILE A 214 4.31 23.34 4.92
C ILE A 214 5.01 23.29 3.55
N PRO A 215 6.29 23.63 3.46
CA PRO A 215 7.03 23.45 2.22
C PRO A 215 7.00 21.99 1.77
N PRO A 216 6.82 21.70 0.47
CA PRO A 216 6.87 20.35 -0.03
C PRO A 216 8.24 19.72 0.23
N PRO A 217 8.32 18.39 0.43
CA PRO A 217 9.58 17.70 0.58
C PRO A 217 10.52 17.98 -0.60
N SER A 218 11.78 18.30 -0.32
CA SER A 218 12.77 18.53 -1.38
C SER A 218 12.99 17.27 -2.22
N PRO A 219 13.40 17.38 -3.50
CA PRO A 219 13.74 16.21 -4.31
C PRO A 219 14.78 15.29 -3.65
N ALA A 220 15.75 15.84 -2.91
CA ALA A 220 16.72 15.06 -2.17
C ALA A 220 16.08 14.26 -1.02
N LEU A 221 15.15 14.87 -0.28
CA LEU A 221 14.42 14.19 0.79
C LEU A 221 13.51 13.09 0.23
N LYS A 222 12.79 13.34 -0.89
CA LYS A 222 11.99 12.33 -1.56
C LYS A 222 12.84 11.15 -2.04
N ARG A 223 14.02 11.41 -2.61
CA ARG A 223 14.96 10.35 -2.99
C ARG A 223 15.39 9.50 -1.79
N GLN A 224 15.77 10.15 -0.68
CA GLN A 224 16.11 9.46 0.57
C GLN A 224 14.93 8.65 1.11
N ALA A 225 13.71 9.18 0.99
CA ALA A 225 12.49 8.50 1.38
C ALA A 225 12.26 7.21 0.57
N LEU A 226 12.41 7.26 -0.75
CA LEU A 226 12.29 6.09 -1.62
C LEU A 226 13.30 4.99 -1.24
N GLU A 227 14.56 5.35 -1.00
CA GLU A 227 15.58 4.39 -0.57
C GLU A 227 15.27 3.79 0.81
N THR A 228 14.84 4.63 1.75
CA THR A 228 14.49 4.21 3.11
C THR A 228 13.30 3.25 3.11
N ALA A 229 12.26 3.57 2.34
CA ALA A 229 11.09 2.71 2.16
C ALA A 229 11.47 1.36 1.53
N GLY A 230 12.31 1.37 0.48
CA GLY A 230 12.79 0.15 -0.16
C GLY A 230 13.52 -0.79 0.80
N ARG A 231 14.45 -0.26 1.59
CA ARG A 231 15.16 -1.05 2.62
C ARG A 231 14.22 -1.55 3.73
N LEU A 232 13.31 -0.70 4.20
CA LEU A 232 12.35 -1.07 5.22
C LEU A 232 11.45 -2.23 4.75
N TYR A 233 10.91 -2.12 3.55
CA TYR A 233 10.02 -3.15 2.99
C TYR A 233 10.75 -4.47 2.76
N ALA A 234 11.97 -4.43 2.19
CA ALA A 234 12.79 -5.63 2.06
C ALA A 234 13.05 -6.30 3.41
N SER A 235 13.36 -5.53 4.46
CA SER A 235 13.62 -6.05 5.81
C SER A 235 12.37 -6.63 6.50
N ARG A 236 11.18 -6.27 6.04
CA ARG A 236 9.89 -6.83 6.51
C ARG A 236 9.46 -8.07 5.75
N GLY A 237 10.10 -8.36 4.61
CA GLY A 237 9.78 -9.51 3.77
C GLY A 237 8.96 -9.18 2.52
N TRP A 238 8.71 -7.91 2.22
CA TRP A 238 8.10 -7.52 0.96
C TRP A 238 9.10 -7.62 -0.19
N THR A 239 8.71 -8.24 -1.31
CA THR A 239 9.50 -8.32 -2.54
C THR A 239 9.05 -7.30 -3.58
N GLY A 240 7.88 -6.73 -3.39
CA GLY A 240 7.34 -5.71 -4.29
C GLY A 240 6.07 -5.06 -3.74
N LEU A 241 5.58 -4.06 -4.48
CA LEU A 241 4.35 -3.34 -4.14
C LEU A 241 3.65 -2.72 -5.34
N GLY A 242 2.33 -2.51 -5.21
CA GLY A 242 1.56 -1.58 -6.01
C GLY A 242 1.66 -0.18 -5.40
N ASN A 243 2.37 0.71 -6.06
CA ASN A 243 2.63 2.08 -5.58
C ASN A 243 1.57 3.03 -6.13
N MET A 244 0.78 3.62 -5.25
CA MET A 244 -0.37 4.41 -5.60
C MET A 244 -0.10 5.92 -5.53
N SER A 245 -0.83 6.69 -6.37
CA SER A 245 -0.77 8.17 -6.43
C SER A 245 0.63 8.71 -6.66
N VAL A 246 1.33 8.14 -7.65
CA VAL A 246 2.73 8.46 -7.92
C VAL A 246 2.83 9.75 -8.73
N GLU A 247 3.63 10.69 -8.24
CA GLU A 247 4.00 11.88 -9.01
C GLU A 247 5.08 11.54 -10.05
N ALA A 248 5.08 12.24 -11.19
CA ALA A 248 6.06 11.99 -12.25
C ALA A 248 7.53 12.14 -11.79
N PRO A 249 7.93 13.15 -11.00
CA PRO A 249 9.29 13.26 -10.50
C PRO A 249 9.70 12.10 -9.58
N ASP A 250 8.77 11.53 -8.81
CA ASP A 250 9.04 10.40 -7.92
C ASP A 250 9.27 9.11 -8.71
N LEU A 251 8.50 8.89 -9.80
CA LEU A 251 8.73 7.78 -10.73
C LEU A 251 10.11 7.87 -11.37
N ASP A 252 10.53 9.05 -11.81
CA ASP A 252 11.84 9.24 -12.44
C ASP A 252 12.98 8.97 -11.44
N GLN A 253 12.87 9.44 -10.20
CA GLN A 253 13.82 9.14 -9.14
C GLN A 253 13.89 7.64 -8.83
N LEU A 254 12.75 6.96 -8.80
CA LEU A 254 12.68 5.53 -8.54
C LEU A 254 13.35 4.72 -9.66
N ARG A 255 13.14 5.09 -10.93
CA ARG A 255 13.84 4.51 -12.09
C ARG A 255 15.37 4.71 -11.99
N GLN A 256 15.82 5.90 -11.58
CA GLN A 256 17.24 6.18 -11.38
C GLN A 256 17.83 5.33 -10.26
N LEU A 257 17.15 5.23 -9.11
CA LEU A 257 17.59 4.40 -7.98
C LEU A 257 17.70 2.92 -8.35
N ALA A 258 16.77 2.41 -9.14
CA ALA A 258 16.81 1.04 -9.64
C ALA A 258 18.00 0.83 -10.60
N ALA A 259 18.24 1.75 -11.54
CA ALA A 259 19.37 1.72 -12.46
C ALA A 259 20.72 1.80 -11.75
N GLU A 260 20.82 2.54 -10.65
CA GLU A 260 22.01 2.63 -9.79
C GLU A 260 22.20 1.40 -8.87
N GLY A 261 21.24 0.46 -8.85
CA GLY A 261 21.27 -0.70 -7.94
C GLY A 261 21.01 -0.35 -6.46
N ARG A 262 20.46 0.84 -6.18
CA ARG A 262 20.14 1.35 -4.84
C ARG A 262 18.70 1.05 -4.41
N PHE A 263 17.91 0.46 -5.30
CA PHE A 263 16.55 0.03 -5.04
C PHE A 263 16.33 -1.38 -5.59
N SER A 264 15.80 -2.29 -4.77
CA SER A 264 15.78 -3.72 -5.08
C SER A 264 14.37 -4.35 -5.11
N LEU A 265 13.30 -3.58 -4.89
CA LEU A 265 11.94 -4.12 -4.91
C LEU A 265 11.30 -3.99 -6.30
N ARG A 266 10.31 -4.84 -6.57
CA ARG A 266 9.44 -4.66 -7.74
C ARG A 266 8.33 -3.66 -7.43
N VAL A 267 8.14 -2.66 -8.29
CA VAL A 267 7.14 -1.62 -8.09
C VAL A 267 6.25 -1.48 -9.32
N ASP A 268 4.95 -1.70 -9.11
CA ASP A 268 3.91 -1.45 -10.09
C ASP A 268 3.27 -0.08 -9.79
N ASN A 269 3.63 0.96 -10.57
CA ASN A 269 3.24 2.34 -10.29
C ASN A 269 1.91 2.71 -10.95
N TYR A 270 1.02 3.35 -10.19
CA TYR A 270 -0.24 3.97 -10.60
C TYR A 270 -0.15 5.47 -10.34
N MET A 271 -0.13 6.23 -11.43
CA MET A 271 0.15 7.66 -11.40
C MET A 271 -1.02 8.46 -10.82
N ASP A 272 -0.70 9.49 -10.07
CA ASP A 272 -1.65 10.56 -9.79
C ASP A 272 -2.11 11.20 -11.11
N PRO A 273 -3.37 11.70 -11.21
CA PRO A 273 -3.86 12.33 -12.45
C PRO A 273 -2.97 13.45 -12.99
N SER A 274 -2.32 14.22 -12.12
CA SER A 274 -1.37 15.29 -12.52
C SER A 274 -0.10 14.75 -13.18
N GLY A 275 0.35 13.54 -12.80
CA GLY A 275 1.51 12.84 -13.34
C GLY A 275 1.20 11.83 -14.45
N ALA A 276 -0.07 11.67 -14.81
CA ALA A 276 -0.53 10.57 -15.68
C ALA A 276 -0.22 10.75 -17.19
N ALA A 277 0.35 11.89 -17.60
CA ALA A 277 0.54 12.21 -19.02
C ALA A 277 1.34 11.14 -19.77
N GLU A 278 2.38 10.57 -19.17
CA GLU A 278 3.19 9.50 -19.79
C GLU A 278 2.32 8.26 -20.04
N VAL A 279 1.72 7.69 -19.01
CA VAL A 279 0.96 6.44 -19.16
C VAL A 279 -0.27 6.58 -20.05
N LEU A 280 -0.92 7.74 -20.03
CA LEU A 280 -2.08 8.02 -20.90
C LEU A 280 -1.69 8.26 -22.37
N LYS A 281 -0.41 8.54 -22.65
CA LYS A 281 0.13 8.67 -24.01
C LYS A 281 0.71 7.37 -24.53
N THR A 282 1.51 6.66 -23.73
CA THR A 282 2.32 5.52 -24.19
C THR A 282 1.78 4.17 -23.76
N GLY A 283 0.84 4.13 -22.82
CA GLY A 283 0.39 2.90 -22.16
C GLY A 283 1.38 2.39 -21.11
N PRO A 284 1.15 1.18 -20.59
CA PRO A 284 2.03 0.54 -19.59
C PRO A 284 3.44 0.31 -20.13
N SER A 285 4.43 0.50 -19.26
CA SER A 285 5.85 0.32 -19.59
C SER A 285 6.64 -0.26 -18.41
N ALA A 286 7.87 -0.67 -18.66
CA ALA A 286 8.84 -1.07 -17.64
C ALA A 286 10.17 -0.40 -17.90
N ASP A 287 10.93 -0.13 -16.84
CA ASP A 287 12.31 0.33 -16.95
C ASP A 287 13.26 -0.81 -17.40
N PRO A 288 14.50 -0.51 -17.82
CA PRO A 288 15.43 -1.55 -18.28
C PRO A 288 15.79 -2.62 -17.24
N THR A 289 15.66 -2.34 -15.95
CA THR A 289 15.89 -3.32 -14.87
C THR A 289 14.75 -4.34 -14.77
N GLY A 290 13.54 -3.97 -15.20
CA GLY A 290 12.31 -4.73 -15.05
C GLY A 290 11.72 -4.65 -13.64
N LEU A 291 12.32 -3.86 -12.75
CA LEU A 291 11.83 -3.67 -11.38
C LEU A 291 10.75 -2.61 -11.30
N ILE A 292 10.89 -1.52 -12.05
CA ILE A 292 9.99 -0.36 -11.99
C ILE A 292 9.07 -0.37 -13.20
N ARG A 293 7.80 -0.62 -12.96
CA ARG A 293 6.79 -0.69 -14.01
C ARG A 293 5.79 0.45 -13.85
N LEU A 294 5.37 1.03 -14.95
CA LEU A 294 4.27 1.97 -15.04
C LEU A 294 3.03 1.22 -15.51
N ARG A 295 1.96 1.20 -14.70
CA ARG A 295 0.79 0.34 -14.98
C ARG A 295 -0.46 1.11 -15.34
N GLY A 296 -0.71 2.24 -14.70
CA GLY A 296 -1.97 2.94 -14.86
C GLY A 296 -2.07 4.23 -14.07
N ILE A 297 -3.31 4.58 -13.76
CA ILE A 297 -3.67 5.79 -13.01
C ILE A 297 -4.39 5.43 -11.71
N LYS A 298 -4.22 6.24 -10.67
CA LYS A 298 -4.99 6.19 -9.41
C LYS A 298 -5.99 7.33 -9.39
N LEU A 299 -7.25 7.01 -9.08
CA LEU A 299 -8.37 7.95 -8.92
C LEU A 299 -9.04 7.74 -7.57
N TYR A 300 -9.87 8.69 -7.16
CA TYR A 300 -10.58 8.67 -5.88
C TYR A 300 -12.07 8.91 -6.09
N MET A 301 -12.92 7.96 -5.66
CA MET A 301 -14.37 8.12 -5.71
C MET A 301 -14.89 8.84 -4.47
N ASP A 302 -14.40 8.46 -3.28
CA ASP A 302 -14.90 8.96 -2.00
C ASP A 302 -13.79 9.10 -0.97
N GLY A 303 -14.14 9.51 0.25
CA GLY A 303 -13.23 9.61 1.38
C GLY A 303 -13.24 8.38 2.29
N ALA A 304 -12.65 8.48 3.50
CA ALA A 304 -12.52 7.39 4.45
C ALA A 304 -13.74 7.20 5.35
N LEU A 305 -13.94 5.95 5.83
CA LEU A 305 -15.03 5.62 6.75
C LEU A 305 -14.89 6.30 8.11
N GLY A 306 -13.67 6.34 8.67
CA GLY A 306 -13.40 6.90 9.99
C GLY A 306 -13.74 8.39 10.09
N SER A 307 -13.38 9.18 9.07
CA SER A 307 -13.68 10.61 8.96
C SER A 307 -15.09 10.92 8.44
N ARG A 308 -15.92 9.92 8.14
CA ARG A 308 -17.25 10.01 7.52
C ARG A 308 -17.25 10.61 6.12
N GLY A 309 -16.14 10.46 5.40
CA GLY A 309 -16.01 10.83 3.99
C GLY A 309 -16.46 9.73 3.02
N ALA A 310 -16.50 8.47 3.43
CA ALA A 310 -16.91 7.35 2.58
C ALA A 310 -18.37 7.52 2.10
N ALA A 311 -18.61 7.37 0.79
CA ALA A 311 -19.93 7.57 0.19
C ALA A 311 -20.83 6.35 0.44
N LEU A 312 -21.89 6.53 1.23
CA LEU A 312 -22.80 5.47 1.66
C LEU A 312 -24.16 5.56 0.94
N LEU A 313 -24.81 4.42 0.75
CA LEU A 313 -26.17 4.30 0.21
C LEU A 313 -27.24 4.81 1.18
N ALA A 314 -26.97 4.72 2.49
CA ALA A 314 -27.80 5.26 3.55
C ALA A 314 -26.95 6.12 4.50
N PRO A 315 -27.54 7.08 5.25
CA PRO A 315 -26.79 7.93 6.17
C PRO A 315 -25.93 7.13 7.16
N TYR A 316 -24.87 7.74 7.62
CA TYR A 316 -24.08 7.21 8.75
C TYR A 316 -24.99 6.94 9.95
N SER A 317 -24.72 5.87 10.71
CA SER A 317 -25.56 5.53 11.87
C SER A 317 -25.33 6.47 13.05
N ASP A 318 -24.19 7.15 13.07
CA ASP A 318 -23.76 8.07 14.15
C ASP A 318 -23.62 9.52 13.68
N ALA A 319 -24.09 9.86 12.46
CA ALA A 319 -24.09 11.21 11.93
C ALA A 319 -25.09 11.38 10.78
N GLU A 320 -25.50 12.59 10.52
CA GLU A 320 -26.22 12.95 9.30
C GLU A 320 -25.27 12.96 8.10
N GLY A 321 -25.82 12.64 6.90
CA GLY A 321 -25.08 12.69 5.65
C GLY A 321 -24.69 11.33 5.08
N LEU A 322 -24.31 11.34 3.81
CA LEU A 322 -24.02 10.17 2.98
C LEU A 322 -22.54 10.06 2.59
N GLY A 323 -21.66 10.83 3.23
CA GLY A 323 -20.25 10.95 2.82
C GLY A 323 -20.07 11.89 1.62
N LEU A 324 -18.92 11.79 0.97
CA LEU A 324 -18.43 12.70 -0.06
C LEU A 324 -18.20 11.95 -1.37
N VAL A 325 -18.45 12.58 -2.51
CA VAL A 325 -18.01 12.13 -3.83
C VAL A 325 -16.92 13.10 -4.27
N LEU A 326 -15.73 12.57 -4.58
CA LEU A 326 -14.53 13.39 -4.83
C LEU A 326 -14.24 13.57 -6.33
N THR A 327 -14.68 12.66 -7.18
CA THR A 327 -14.48 12.75 -8.63
C THR A 327 -15.82 12.93 -9.33
N GLU A 328 -15.91 13.95 -10.19
CA GLU A 328 -17.07 14.16 -11.04
C GLU A 328 -17.16 13.10 -12.15
N HIS A 329 -18.38 12.64 -12.48
CA HIS A 329 -18.63 11.55 -13.42
C HIS A 329 -17.92 11.74 -14.77
N ASP A 330 -18.16 12.85 -15.44
CA ASP A 330 -17.64 13.07 -16.80
C ASP A 330 -16.11 13.18 -16.83
N GLN A 331 -15.53 13.79 -15.78
CA GLN A 331 -14.08 13.89 -15.62
C GLN A 331 -13.45 12.51 -15.39
N GLY A 332 -14.00 11.72 -14.47
CA GLY A 332 -13.53 10.36 -14.18
C GLY A 332 -13.64 9.46 -15.42
N LEU A 333 -14.79 9.47 -16.07
CA LEU A 333 -15.05 8.66 -17.25
C LEU A 333 -14.14 9.03 -18.43
N ALA A 334 -13.85 10.32 -18.64
CA ALA A 334 -12.91 10.76 -19.66
C ALA A 334 -11.49 10.20 -19.43
N LEU A 335 -11.00 10.18 -18.18
CA LEU A 335 -9.71 9.58 -17.83
C LEU A 335 -9.72 8.06 -18.01
N MET A 336 -10.79 7.38 -17.60
CA MET A 336 -10.96 5.94 -17.78
C MET A 336 -10.94 5.54 -19.26
N ARG A 337 -11.64 6.28 -20.13
CA ARG A 337 -11.65 6.05 -21.59
C ARG A 337 -10.26 6.27 -22.21
N LYS A 338 -9.51 7.28 -21.77
CA LYS A 338 -8.11 7.48 -22.18
C LYS A 338 -7.22 6.30 -21.75
N ALA A 339 -7.33 5.88 -20.48
CA ALA A 339 -6.59 4.73 -19.95
C ALA A 339 -6.90 3.44 -20.75
N ARG A 340 -8.20 3.17 -20.99
CA ARG A 340 -8.64 2.04 -21.83
C ARG A 340 -8.00 2.05 -23.21
N ALA A 341 -7.97 3.20 -23.87
CA ALA A 341 -7.45 3.33 -25.24
C ALA A 341 -5.98 2.91 -25.38
N VAL A 342 -5.19 3.05 -24.32
CA VAL A 342 -3.75 2.71 -24.28
C VAL A 342 -3.45 1.46 -23.44
N ASN A 343 -4.44 0.67 -23.09
CA ASN A 343 -4.30 -0.52 -22.22
C ASN A 343 -3.76 -0.23 -20.80
N ALA A 344 -3.85 1.00 -20.31
CA ALA A 344 -3.51 1.33 -18.95
C ALA A 344 -4.60 0.86 -17.98
N GLN A 345 -4.19 0.50 -16.77
CA GLN A 345 -5.11 0.16 -15.71
C GLN A 345 -5.66 1.42 -15.02
N VAL A 346 -6.84 1.29 -14.45
CA VAL A 346 -7.40 2.26 -13.51
C VAL A 346 -7.49 1.59 -12.15
N ALA A 347 -6.88 2.23 -11.15
CA ALA A 347 -7.00 1.93 -9.74
C ALA A 347 -7.86 3.03 -9.12
N MET A 348 -9.07 2.70 -8.68
CA MET A 348 -10.01 3.70 -8.15
C MET A 348 -10.35 3.41 -6.69
N HIS A 349 -10.00 4.34 -5.82
CA HIS A 349 -10.38 4.30 -4.41
C HIS A 349 -11.91 4.34 -4.27
N ALA A 350 -12.48 3.38 -3.54
CA ALA A 350 -13.86 3.41 -3.11
C ALA A 350 -14.02 2.62 -1.80
N ILE A 351 -14.43 3.32 -0.76
CA ILE A 351 -14.62 2.76 0.59
C ILE A 351 -16.10 2.49 0.86
N GLY A 352 -16.99 3.46 0.63
CA GLY A 352 -18.41 3.31 0.89
C GLY A 352 -19.13 2.43 -0.13
N ASP A 353 -20.25 1.84 0.27
CA ASP A 353 -21.08 0.98 -0.58
C ASP A 353 -21.67 1.73 -1.78
N ARG A 354 -22.04 3.01 -1.63
CA ARG A 354 -22.40 3.89 -2.75
C ARG A 354 -21.20 4.17 -3.64
N GLY A 355 -20.03 4.48 -3.06
CA GLY A 355 -18.80 4.70 -3.81
C GLY A 355 -18.43 3.49 -4.67
N ASN A 356 -18.44 2.29 -4.09
CA ASN A 356 -18.18 1.03 -4.80
C ASN A 356 -19.16 0.81 -5.94
N ARG A 357 -20.48 1.02 -5.71
CA ARG A 357 -21.51 0.91 -6.76
C ARG A 357 -21.24 1.86 -7.92
N MET A 358 -20.95 3.12 -7.63
CA MET A 358 -20.64 4.13 -8.65
C MET A 358 -19.42 3.73 -9.48
N VAL A 359 -18.34 3.26 -8.84
CA VAL A 359 -17.15 2.80 -9.59
C VAL A 359 -17.46 1.61 -10.49
N LEU A 360 -18.23 0.63 -10.01
CA LEU A 360 -18.65 -0.52 -10.83
C LEU A 360 -19.51 -0.09 -12.02
N ASP A 361 -20.38 0.92 -11.84
CA ASP A 361 -21.18 1.50 -12.92
C ASP A 361 -20.28 2.18 -13.95
N TRP A 362 -19.35 3.02 -13.53
CA TRP A 362 -18.41 3.74 -14.41
C TRP A 362 -17.44 2.79 -15.12
N PHE A 363 -16.97 1.74 -14.44
CA PHE A 363 -16.16 0.71 -15.09
C PHE A 363 -16.96 -0.05 -16.15
N GLY A 364 -18.21 -0.38 -15.85
CA GLY A 364 -19.13 -0.99 -16.84
C GLY A 364 -19.34 -0.09 -18.06
N GLU A 365 -19.55 1.20 -17.85
CA GLU A 365 -19.70 2.18 -18.94
C GLU A 365 -18.40 2.35 -19.74
N ALA A 366 -17.25 2.46 -19.08
CA ALA A 366 -15.96 2.64 -19.74
C ALA A 366 -15.51 1.40 -20.51
N LEU A 367 -15.69 0.20 -19.94
CA LEU A 367 -15.20 -1.06 -20.48
C LEU A 367 -16.18 -1.72 -21.46
N GLY A 368 -17.49 -1.49 -21.31
CA GLY A 368 -18.51 -2.18 -22.08
C GLY A 368 -18.48 -3.68 -21.80
N THR A 369 -18.17 -4.50 -22.81
CA THR A 369 -18.08 -5.97 -22.67
C THR A 369 -16.67 -6.50 -22.38
N GLU A 370 -15.66 -5.64 -22.26
CA GLU A 370 -14.28 -6.05 -22.00
C GLU A 370 -14.09 -6.45 -20.54
N THR A 371 -13.59 -7.66 -20.26
CA THR A 371 -13.40 -8.18 -18.90
C THR A 371 -11.93 -8.39 -18.51
N GLY A 372 -10.99 -8.39 -19.46
CA GLY A 372 -9.59 -8.73 -19.22
C GLY A 372 -8.70 -7.55 -18.77
N ARG A 373 -9.27 -6.39 -18.46
CA ARG A 373 -8.50 -5.17 -18.15
C ARG A 373 -7.91 -5.17 -16.75
N ARG A 374 -8.43 -6.02 -15.84
CA ARG A 374 -7.99 -6.12 -14.44
C ARG A 374 -7.90 -4.75 -13.78
N TRP A 375 -8.86 -3.85 -14.09
CA TRP A 375 -8.99 -2.59 -13.37
C TRP A 375 -9.33 -2.88 -11.92
N ARG A 376 -9.01 -1.96 -11.03
CA ARG A 376 -9.02 -2.23 -9.60
C ARG A 376 -9.90 -1.25 -8.86
N ILE A 377 -10.66 -1.75 -7.90
CA ILE A 377 -11.24 -0.93 -6.83
C ILE A 377 -10.33 -1.09 -5.62
N GLU A 378 -9.73 0.01 -5.23
CA GLU A 378 -8.89 0.08 -4.03
C GLU A 378 -9.78 0.22 -2.82
N HIS A 379 -9.47 -0.50 -1.79
CA HIS A 379 -10.18 -0.70 -0.55
C HIS A 379 -11.39 -1.62 -0.70
N ALA A 380 -12.37 -1.35 -1.58
CA ALA A 380 -13.59 -2.14 -1.68
C ALA A 380 -14.13 -2.51 -0.27
N GLN A 381 -14.11 -1.51 0.64
CA GLN A 381 -14.12 -1.74 2.08
C GLN A 381 -15.51 -2.06 2.60
N VAL A 382 -16.54 -1.34 2.09
CA VAL A 382 -17.95 -1.63 2.36
C VAL A 382 -18.64 -1.83 1.01
N VAL A 383 -19.15 -3.03 0.76
CA VAL A 383 -19.75 -3.39 -0.51
C VAL A 383 -21.15 -3.96 -0.27
N ASP A 384 -22.15 -3.41 -0.95
CA ASP A 384 -23.50 -3.96 -0.93
C ASP A 384 -23.51 -5.37 -1.53
N ALA A 385 -24.25 -6.30 -0.93
CA ALA A 385 -24.29 -7.70 -1.36
C ALA A 385 -24.70 -7.88 -2.85
N ALA A 386 -25.53 -6.97 -3.38
CA ALA A 386 -25.93 -7.00 -4.79
C ALA A 386 -24.78 -6.62 -5.74
N ASP A 387 -23.74 -5.93 -5.25
CA ASP A 387 -22.60 -5.49 -6.05
C ASP A 387 -21.44 -6.50 -6.04
N LEU A 388 -21.34 -7.40 -5.05
CA LEU A 388 -20.27 -8.41 -4.96
C LEU A 388 -20.08 -9.22 -6.27
N PRO A 389 -21.13 -9.77 -6.91
CA PRO A 389 -20.96 -10.54 -8.16
C PRO A 389 -20.45 -9.70 -9.34
N ARG A 390 -20.59 -8.39 -9.26
CA ARG A 390 -20.20 -7.47 -10.34
C ARG A 390 -18.69 -7.39 -10.51
N PHE A 391 -17.91 -7.58 -9.43
CA PHE A 391 -16.44 -7.63 -9.50
C PHE A 391 -15.98 -8.74 -10.44
N ALA A 392 -16.45 -9.97 -10.22
CA ALA A 392 -16.10 -11.09 -11.10
C ALA A 392 -16.64 -10.90 -12.53
N LYS A 393 -17.89 -10.43 -12.67
CA LYS A 393 -18.52 -10.20 -13.97
C LYS A 393 -17.78 -9.18 -14.84
N LEU A 394 -17.25 -8.12 -14.24
CA LEU A 394 -16.48 -7.07 -14.93
C LEU A 394 -14.98 -7.38 -14.99
N GLY A 395 -14.50 -8.44 -14.32
CA GLY A 395 -13.07 -8.74 -14.20
C GLY A 395 -12.30 -7.69 -13.38
N VAL A 396 -12.98 -7.09 -12.40
CA VAL A 396 -12.42 -6.07 -11.51
C VAL A 396 -11.72 -6.72 -10.32
N VAL A 397 -10.54 -6.23 -9.97
CA VAL A 397 -9.78 -6.65 -8.80
C VAL A 397 -10.31 -5.92 -7.57
N ALA A 398 -10.61 -6.64 -6.49
CA ALA A 398 -10.79 -6.06 -5.17
C ALA A 398 -9.43 -5.97 -4.47
N SER A 399 -8.88 -4.75 -4.35
CA SER A 399 -7.59 -4.50 -3.73
C SER A 399 -7.82 -4.04 -2.29
N MET A 400 -7.76 -4.98 -1.36
CA MET A 400 -8.25 -4.78 0.02
C MET A 400 -7.10 -4.81 1.03
N GLN A 401 -7.33 -4.19 2.20
CA GLN A 401 -6.35 -4.10 3.28
C GLN A 401 -6.87 -4.85 4.50
N PRO A 402 -6.33 -6.05 4.79
CA PRO A 402 -6.72 -6.78 5.98
C PRO A 402 -6.48 -6.03 7.29
N SER A 403 -5.40 -5.26 7.38
CA SER A 403 -5.10 -4.41 8.55
C SER A 403 -6.17 -3.35 8.82
N HIS A 404 -6.79 -2.76 7.79
CA HIS A 404 -7.90 -1.82 8.00
C HIS A 404 -9.05 -2.44 8.78
N ALA A 405 -9.42 -3.68 8.49
CA ALA A 405 -10.51 -4.33 9.23
C ALA A 405 -10.20 -4.48 10.72
N ILE A 406 -8.97 -4.76 11.10
CA ILE A 406 -8.61 -4.93 12.50
C ILE A 406 -8.32 -3.62 13.23
N GLY A 407 -8.08 -2.54 12.49
CA GLY A 407 -8.03 -1.17 12.99
C GLY A 407 -9.42 -0.56 13.14
N ASP A 408 -10.26 -0.75 12.14
CA ASP A 408 -11.59 -0.11 12.03
C ASP A 408 -12.66 -0.80 12.89
N LEU A 409 -12.41 -2.00 13.39
CA LEU A 409 -13.35 -2.75 14.24
C LEU A 409 -13.79 -1.96 15.50
N TYR A 410 -13.04 -0.94 15.88
CA TYR A 410 -13.35 -0.09 17.04
C TYR A 410 -14.36 1.02 16.72
N PHE A 411 -14.52 1.41 15.46
CA PHE A 411 -15.42 2.52 15.10
C PHE A 411 -16.39 2.18 13.96
N ALA A 412 -16.07 1.26 13.07
CA ALA A 412 -16.91 0.93 11.93
C ALA A 412 -18.34 0.51 12.33
N PRO A 413 -18.55 -0.24 13.45
CA PRO A 413 -19.89 -0.55 13.92
C PRO A 413 -20.75 0.70 14.23
N ALA A 414 -20.14 1.74 14.80
CA ALA A 414 -20.83 3.00 15.07
C ALA A 414 -21.17 3.75 13.78
N ARG A 415 -20.26 3.74 12.78
CA ARG A 415 -20.44 4.40 11.48
C ARG A 415 -21.53 3.76 10.63
N LEU A 416 -21.54 2.43 10.59
CA LEU A 416 -22.36 1.66 9.65
C LEU A 416 -23.68 1.15 10.25
N GLY A 417 -23.70 0.89 11.56
CA GLY A 417 -24.75 0.09 12.21
C GLY A 417 -24.62 -1.39 11.82
N LYS A 418 -25.32 -2.27 12.55
CA LYS A 418 -25.16 -3.74 12.44
C LYS A 418 -25.42 -4.31 11.05
N ASP A 419 -26.46 -3.84 10.38
CA ASP A 419 -26.90 -4.42 9.11
C ASP A 419 -25.90 -4.24 7.97
N ARG A 420 -25.19 -3.11 7.94
CA ARG A 420 -24.19 -2.80 6.91
C ARG A 420 -22.81 -3.41 7.20
N LEU A 421 -22.55 -3.85 8.43
CA LEU A 421 -21.29 -4.54 8.77
C LEU A 421 -21.11 -5.83 7.99
N LYS A 422 -22.19 -6.48 7.54
CA LYS A 422 -22.14 -7.68 6.71
C LYS A 422 -21.39 -7.46 5.39
N GLY A 423 -21.47 -6.27 4.82
CA GLY A 423 -20.73 -5.90 3.61
C GLY A 423 -19.36 -5.29 3.87
N ALA A 424 -18.97 -5.12 5.14
CA ALA A 424 -17.72 -4.48 5.50
C ALA A 424 -16.56 -5.49 5.58
N TYR A 425 -15.50 -5.23 4.80
CA TYR A 425 -14.30 -6.08 4.74
C TYR A 425 -14.65 -7.55 4.43
N ALA A 426 -15.59 -7.76 3.50
CA ALA A 426 -16.18 -9.06 3.19
C ALA A 426 -15.30 -9.88 2.24
N TRP A 427 -14.12 -10.28 2.69
CA TRP A 427 -13.12 -10.98 1.85
C TRP A 427 -13.55 -12.36 1.44
N ALA A 428 -14.16 -13.12 2.35
CA ALA A 428 -14.60 -14.48 2.05
C ALA A 428 -15.75 -14.47 1.05
N ASP A 429 -16.74 -13.59 1.21
CA ASP A 429 -17.84 -13.44 0.26
C ASP A 429 -17.34 -12.87 -1.09
N MET A 430 -16.36 -11.96 -1.09
CA MET A 430 -15.73 -11.45 -2.31
C MET A 430 -15.02 -12.58 -3.08
N LEU A 431 -14.22 -13.40 -2.40
CA LEU A 431 -13.57 -14.57 -3.01
C LEU A 431 -14.60 -15.59 -3.52
N LYS A 432 -15.65 -15.85 -2.75
CA LYS A 432 -16.75 -16.77 -3.11
C LYS A 432 -17.53 -16.28 -4.32
N SER A 433 -17.65 -14.97 -4.53
CA SER A 433 -18.26 -14.39 -5.73
C SER A 433 -17.45 -14.64 -7.02
N GLY A 434 -16.22 -15.17 -6.90
CA GLY A 434 -15.28 -15.40 -8.00
C GLY A 434 -14.38 -14.20 -8.31
N ALA A 435 -14.44 -13.13 -7.52
CA ALA A 435 -13.55 -12.00 -7.67
C ALA A 435 -12.12 -12.33 -7.22
N VAL A 436 -11.14 -11.67 -7.80
CA VAL A 436 -9.75 -11.73 -7.32
C VAL A 436 -9.56 -10.68 -6.24
N VAL A 437 -9.18 -11.13 -5.05
CA VAL A 437 -8.84 -10.27 -3.91
C VAL A 437 -7.32 -10.20 -3.80
N ALA A 438 -6.74 -9.02 -3.99
CA ALA A 438 -5.32 -8.74 -3.78
C ALA A 438 -5.16 -7.97 -2.46
N ALA A 439 -4.33 -8.48 -1.55
CA ALA A 439 -4.12 -7.86 -0.25
C ALA A 439 -2.93 -6.90 -0.25
N GLY A 440 -3.08 -5.78 0.42
CA GLY A 440 -2.05 -4.77 0.65
C GLY A 440 -2.22 -4.11 2.00
N SER A 441 -1.30 -3.21 2.35
CA SER A 441 -1.31 -2.53 3.65
C SER A 441 -1.85 -1.11 3.61
N ASP A 442 -1.78 -0.48 2.45
CA ASP A 442 -2.00 0.96 2.31
C ASP A 442 -1.01 1.81 3.14
N ALA A 443 0.17 1.25 3.45
CA ALA A 443 1.18 2.03 4.18
C ALA A 443 1.57 3.32 3.41
N PRO A 444 1.72 4.45 4.11
CA PRO A 444 1.90 4.64 5.55
C PRO A 444 0.60 4.83 6.35
N VAL A 445 -0.59 4.52 5.81
CA VAL A 445 -1.84 4.50 6.59
C VAL A 445 -1.68 3.47 7.70
N GLU A 446 -1.27 2.28 7.32
CA GLU A 446 -0.94 1.19 8.23
C GLU A 446 0.59 1.02 8.37
N VAL A 447 0.98 0.09 9.23
CA VAL A 447 2.40 -0.18 9.51
C VAL A 447 3.16 -0.62 8.24
N GLY A 448 2.53 -1.39 7.34
CA GLY A 448 3.17 -1.97 6.16
C GLY A 448 4.00 -3.21 6.48
N ASP A 449 3.44 -4.12 7.26
CA ASP A 449 4.09 -5.37 7.66
C ASP A 449 3.29 -6.58 7.17
N PRO A 450 3.87 -7.46 6.33
CA PRO A 450 3.14 -8.59 5.75
C PRO A 450 2.59 -9.57 6.79
N ARG A 451 3.20 -9.64 7.97
CA ARG A 451 2.71 -10.49 9.07
C ARG A 451 1.40 -9.99 9.64
N ILE A 452 1.23 -8.65 9.69
CA ILE A 452 -0.02 -8.03 10.11
C ILE A 452 -1.11 -8.31 9.08
N GLU A 453 -0.82 -8.13 7.79
CA GLU A 453 -1.79 -8.40 6.73
C GLU A 453 -2.21 -9.88 6.71
N PHE A 454 -1.25 -10.80 6.82
CA PHE A 454 -1.54 -12.22 6.88
C PHE A 454 -2.35 -12.60 8.12
N TYR A 455 -1.95 -12.08 9.30
CA TYR A 455 -2.69 -12.29 10.56
C TYR A 455 -4.11 -11.73 10.47
N ALA A 456 -4.27 -10.51 10.05
CA ALA A 456 -5.57 -9.85 9.96
C ALA A 456 -6.53 -10.59 9.02
N ALA A 457 -6.04 -11.07 7.88
CA ALA A 457 -6.84 -11.87 6.93
C ALA A 457 -7.33 -13.19 7.55
N VAL A 458 -6.47 -13.86 8.33
CA VAL A 458 -6.76 -15.18 8.91
C VAL A 458 -7.53 -15.09 10.23
N ALA A 459 -7.14 -14.17 11.11
CA ALA A 459 -7.69 -14.06 12.46
C ALA A 459 -8.89 -13.13 12.56
N ARG A 460 -8.94 -12.07 11.73
CA ARG A 460 -9.96 -10.99 11.80
C ARG A 460 -10.15 -10.43 13.21
N LYS A 461 -9.04 -10.29 13.94
CA LYS A 461 -8.94 -9.79 15.31
C LYS A 461 -7.91 -8.67 15.36
N SER A 462 -8.05 -7.74 16.30
CA SER A 462 -7.02 -6.73 16.55
C SER A 462 -5.67 -7.38 16.89
N LEU A 463 -4.59 -6.60 16.85
CA LEU A 463 -3.24 -7.07 17.21
C LEU A 463 -3.14 -7.58 18.66
N THR A 464 -4.09 -7.20 19.53
CA THR A 464 -4.21 -7.69 20.91
C THR A 464 -5.14 -8.90 21.05
N GLY A 465 -5.69 -9.40 19.94
CA GLY A 465 -6.61 -10.53 19.91
C GLY A 465 -8.06 -10.18 20.18
N PHE A 466 -8.40 -8.87 20.30
CA PHE A 466 -9.78 -8.44 20.48
C PHE A 466 -10.60 -8.62 19.21
N SER A 467 -11.83 -9.12 19.36
CA SER A 467 -12.86 -9.20 18.32
C SER A 467 -14.23 -9.21 18.99
N ASN A 468 -15.29 -9.04 18.23
CA ASN A 468 -16.66 -9.23 18.69
C ASN A 468 -17.47 -10.02 17.66
N ALA A 469 -18.63 -10.56 18.09
CA ALA A 469 -19.46 -11.40 17.22
C ALA A 469 -20.07 -10.62 16.05
N ASP A 470 -20.31 -9.32 16.24
CA ASP A 470 -20.90 -8.46 15.20
C ASP A 470 -19.86 -8.09 14.10
N TRP A 471 -18.56 -8.50 14.25
CA TRP A 471 -17.49 -8.24 13.28
C TRP A 471 -17.36 -9.31 12.20
N HIS A 472 -18.36 -10.17 12.03
CA HIS A 472 -18.43 -11.20 11.00
C HIS A 472 -17.14 -12.06 10.92
N PRO A 473 -16.84 -12.87 11.96
CA PRO A 473 -15.63 -13.71 11.95
C PRO A 473 -15.61 -14.73 10.80
N GLU A 474 -16.76 -15.04 10.20
CA GLU A 474 -16.90 -15.90 9.01
C GLU A 474 -16.24 -15.30 7.76
N GLU A 475 -15.96 -14.01 7.75
CA GLU A 475 -15.21 -13.35 6.67
C GLU A 475 -13.69 -13.56 6.77
N ALA A 476 -13.19 -14.17 7.85
CA ALA A 476 -11.80 -14.62 7.92
C ALA A 476 -11.52 -15.67 6.83
N VAL A 477 -10.35 -15.58 6.22
CA VAL A 477 -9.95 -16.48 5.12
C VAL A 477 -9.00 -17.57 5.62
N THR A 478 -8.89 -18.67 4.87
CA THR A 478 -7.89 -19.71 5.15
C THR A 478 -6.47 -19.17 4.92
N ARG A 479 -5.48 -19.77 5.57
CA ARG A 479 -4.05 -19.41 5.38
C ARG A 479 -3.60 -19.52 3.92
N GLN A 480 -4.12 -20.51 3.18
CA GLN A 480 -3.83 -20.65 1.75
C GLN A 480 -4.42 -19.49 0.94
N GLN A 481 -5.64 -19.07 1.27
CA GLN A 481 -6.23 -17.88 0.64
C GLN A 481 -5.44 -16.61 1.00
N ALA A 482 -5.08 -16.42 2.28
CA ALA A 482 -4.26 -15.28 2.71
C ALA A 482 -2.90 -15.24 1.99
N LEU A 483 -2.21 -16.38 1.89
CA LEU A 483 -0.97 -16.48 1.11
C LEU A 483 -1.19 -16.10 -0.35
N ARG A 484 -2.26 -16.60 -0.98
CA ARG A 484 -2.59 -16.28 -2.36
C ARG A 484 -2.92 -14.80 -2.55
N MET A 485 -3.62 -14.17 -1.59
CA MET A 485 -3.95 -12.74 -1.60
C MET A 485 -2.69 -11.85 -1.54
N LEU A 486 -1.62 -12.32 -0.90
CA LEU A 486 -0.36 -11.58 -0.72
C LEU A 486 0.74 -11.96 -1.75
N THR A 487 0.49 -12.93 -2.63
CA THR A 487 1.52 -13.41 -3.58
C THR A 487 1.00 -13.45 -5.02
N TRP A 488 0.20 -14.45 -5.36
CA TRP A 488 -0.31 -14.64 -6.72
C TRP A 488 -1.31 -13.54 -7.13
N ALA A 489 -2.21 -13.12 -6.25
CA ALA A 489 -3.26 -12.17 -6.59
C ALA A 489 -2.70 -10.78 -6.94
N PRO A 490 -1.74 -10.19 -6.21
CA PRO A 490 -1.07 -8.96 -6.63
C PRO A 490 -0.31 -9.12 -7.96
N ALA A 491 0.35 -10.27 -8.17
CA ALA A 491 1.02 -10.55 -9.43
C ALA A 491 0.03 -10.62 -10.60
N TRP A 492 -1.11 -11.31 -10.39
CA TRP A 492 -2.18 -11.37 -11.39
C TRP A 492 -2.77 -9.98 -11.65
N ALA A 493 -3.09 -9.23 -10.61
CA ALA A 493 -3.62 -7.87 -10.73
C ALA A 493 -2.71 -6.98 -11.59
N ALA A 494 -1.40 -7.16 -11.51
CA ALA A 494 -0.40 -6.40 -12.25
C ALA A 494 0.02 -7.05 -13.60
N PHE A 495 -0.70 -8.07 -14.10
CA PHE A 495 -0.33 -8.81 -15.33
C PHE A 495 1.07 -9.45 -15.27
N ALA A 496 1.46 -9.99 -14.13
CA ALA A 496 2.76 -10.61 -13.91
C ALA A 496 2.67 -12.05 -13.40
N ASP A 497 1.48 -12.65 -13.35
CA ASP A 497 1.21 -13.98 -12.80
C ASP A 497 1.89 -15.13 -13.56
N GLN A 498 2.21 -14.93 -14.83
CA GLN A 498 3.03 -15.86 -15.61
C GLN A 498 4.52 -15.75 -15.27
N GLN A 499 4.95 -14.68 -14.64
CA GLN A 499 6.35 -14.37 -14.34
C GLN A 499 6.69 -14.52 -12.86
N ARG A 500 5.73 -14.35 -11.95
CA ARG A 500 5.93 -14.33 -10.48
C ARG A 500 4.64 -14.68 -9.72
N GLY A 501 4.71 -14.74 -8.39
CA GLY A 501 3.58 -14.98 -7.50
C GLY A 501 3.42 -16.43 -7.04
N THR A 502 4.21 -17.35 -7.61
CA THR A 502 4.38 -18.73 -7.17
C THR A 502 5.84 -19.15 -7.36
N LEU A 503 6.32 -20.14 -6.59
CA LEU A 503 7.66 -20.72 -6.75
C LEU A 503 7.58 -21.89 -7.73
N GLU A 504 7.77 -21.60 -9.00
CA GLU A 504 7.78 -22.59 -10.08
C GLU A 504 9.00 -22.38 -10.98
N PRO A 505 9.62 -23.46 -11.50
CA PRO A 505 10.75 -23.32 -12.42
C PRO A 505 10.44 -22.41 -13.60
N GLY A 506 11.39 -21.51 -13.91
CA GLY A 506 11.27 -20.51 -14.98
C GLY A 506 10.66 -19.17 -14.55
N LYS A 507 10.00 -19.09 -13.40
CA LYS A 507 9.51 -17.81 -12.84
C LYS A 507 10.63 -17.01 -12.19
N ALA A 508 10.41 -15.72 -12.03
CA ALA A 508 11.32 -14.84 -11.32
C ALA A 508 11.56 -15.33 -9.88
N ALA A 509 12.79 -15.25 -9.45
CA ALA A 509 13.19 -15.67 -8.11
C ALA A 509 12.90 -14.56 -7.10
N ASP A 510 11.62 -14.41 -6.75
CA ASP A 510 11.12 -13.58 -5.66
C ASP A 510 10.67 -14.51 -4.52
N LEU A 511 11.29 -14.37 -3.34
CA LEU A 511 11.07 -15.28 -2.20
C LEU A 511 11.11 -14.50 -0.90
N THR A 512 10.19 -14.84 0.01
CA THR A 512 10.14 -14.34 1.39
C THR A 512 10.27 -15.52 2.35
N ALA A 513 11.11 -15.42 3.38
CA ALA A 513 11.18 -16.43 4.43
C ALA A 513 11.11 -15.83 5.82
N PHE A 514 10.45 -16.58 6.72
CA PHE A 514 10.32 -16.25 8.14
C PHE A 514 10.93 -17.36 9.02
N ASP A 515 11.31 -17.01 10.24
CA ASP A 515 11.89 -17.93 11.24
C ASP A 515 10.92 -19.02 11.72
N ARG A 516 9.66 -18.95 11.32
CA ARG A 516 8.61 -19.94 11.63
C ARG A 516 7.61 -20.04 10.49
N ASP A 517 6.89 -21.16 10.44
CA ASP A 517 5.93 -21.43 9.38
C ASP A 517 4.57 -20.78 9.65
N LEU A 518 4.27 -19.70 8.93
CA LEU A 518 2.99 -18.97 9.02
C LEU A 518 1.77 -19.84 8.68
N MET A 519 2.00 -20.97 7.95
CA MET A 519 0.91 -21.87 7.56
C MET A 519 0.49 -22.81 8.69
N THR A 520 1.30 -22.99 9.74
CA THR A 520 1.07 -23.98 10.78
C THR A 520 1.09 -23.44 12.21
N VAL A 521 1.80 -22.35 12.50
CA VAL A 521 1.88 -21.78 13.85
C VAL A 521 0.52 -21.30 14.35
N PRO A 522 0.27 -21.27 15.68
CA PRO A 522 -0.91 -20.59 16.25
C PRO A 522 -1.05 -19.14 15.77
N GLU A 523 -2.28 -18.65 15.60
CA GLU A 523 -2.56 -17.31 15.06
C GLU A 523 -1.71 -16.20 15.72
N ALA A 524 -1.64 -16.16 17.05
CA ALA A 524 -0.88 -15.15 17.78
C ALA A 524 0.63 -15.20 17.52
N GLN A 525 1.17 -16.35 17.08
CA GLN A 525 2.58 -16.50 16.74
C GLN A 525 2.92 -15.99 15.32
N ILE A 526 1.92 -15.74 14.48
CA ILE A 526 2.13 -15.10 13.17
C ILE A 526 2.79 -13.73 13.36
N LEU A 527 2.27 -12.92 14.29
CA LEU A 527 2.82 -11.59 14.60
C LEU A 527 4.23 -11.63 15.20
N GLN A 528 4.65 -12.76 15.76
CA GLN A 528 5.98 -12.95 16.36
C GLN A 528 7.01 -13.46 15.34
N ALA A 529 6.58 -13.90 14.15
CA ALA A 529 7.48 -14.36 13.11
C ALA A 529 8.47 -13.26 12.74
N GLN A 530 9.74 -13.64 12.50
CA GLN A 530 10.76 -12.68 12.08
C GLN A 530 11.12 -12.94 10.61
N PRO A 531 11.14 -11.92 9.75
CA PRO A 531 11.71 -12.06 8.42
C PRO A 531 13.19 -12.45 8.53
N ILE A 532 13.60 -13.49 7.82
CA ILE A 532 14.99 -13.98 7.82
C ILE A 532 15.63 -13.88 6.45
N LEU A 533 14.83 -13.90 5.37
CA LEU A 533 15.34 -13.79 4.01
C LEU A 533 14.32 -13.12 3.10
N THR A 534 14.77 -12.19 2.30
CA THR A 534 14.01 -11.61 1.18
C THR A 534 14.88 -11.65 -0.08
N VAL A 535 14.42 -12.36 -1.09
CA VAL A 535 15.08 -12.43 -2.41
C VAL A 535 14.18 -11.75 -3.43
N VAL A 536 14.75 -10.87 -4.22
CA VAL A 536 14.05 -10.18 -5.32
C VAL A 536 14.89 -10.30 -6.58
N ASP A 537 14.29 -10.79 -7.64
CA ASP A 537 14.95 -10.94 -8.93
C ASP A 537 16.27 -11.73 -8.84
N GLY A 538 16.26 -12.79 -8.00
CA GLY A 538 17.42 -13.64 -7.74
C GLY A 538 18.51 -13.03 -6.87
N LYS A 539 18.31 -11.84 -6.32
CA LYS A 539 19.26 -11.17 -5.44
C LYS A 539 18.74 -11.11 -4.01
N VAL A 540 19.61 -11.37 -3.04
CA VAL A 540 19.27 -11.21 -1.62
C VAL A 540 19.14 -9.71 -1.34
N ALA A 541 17.91 -9.27 -1.08
CA ALA A 541 17.57 -7.89 -0.72
C ALA A 541 17.64 -7.67 0.80
N PHE A 542 17.40 -8.74 1.58
CA PHE A 542 17.54 -8.75 3.04
C PHE A 542 17.86 -10.16 3.54
N GLU A 543 18.73 -10.26 4.53
CA GLU A 543 19.06 -11.47 5.27
C GLU A 543 19.41 -11.10 6.72
N ARG A 544 18.93 -11.92 7.67
CA ARG A 544 19.17 -11.74 9.11
C ARG A 544 20.21 -12.71 9.62
#